data_3a3af93f3bf94cb8431395097bdb2865
#
_entry.id   3a3af93f3bf94cb8431395097bdb2865
#
_cell.length_a   1.000
_cell.length_b   1.000
_cell.length_c   1.000
_cell.angle_alpha   90.00
_cell.angle_beta   90.00
_cell.angle_gamma   90.00
#
_symmetry.space_group_name_H-M   'P 1'
#
loop_
_entity.id
_entity.type
_entity.pdbx_description
1 polymer ?
#
loop_
_entity_poly.entity_id
_entity_poly.type
_entity_poly.pdbx_seq_one_letter_code
_entity_poly.pdbx_strand_id
1 'polypeptide(L)'
;MTELRIGAPNEKQRRFLLDRHRHIAYGGARGGGKSWAVRTKAKLLALRCAGIKLLIVRRTLRELQNNHIDPLRQELAGIAKYKAADKRFEFPNGSTITFGYCACDGDMGQYQGAEYDVVFLDEAGQLQKAWIDAINACVRGTNGLPKRTYYTLNPGGPGHGYFKRLFIDRRFEAGEEPENYSFVQALVTDNRALMRQQPEYLKQLETLPPKLREAWLYGSWDVYEGQFFEDFRDVPEHYEDRQWTHVIEPFAPDKGWTVCRSYDFGYGKPFSCAWWAVDYDGVIYRILELYGCTRMPNEGVKWTPDRQFAEIRRIETEHPWLNGREITGVADPAIWDASRGESVAQTAARYGVYFTPGDNERIAGWMQCHYRLQFDENGYPRMYVFKNCRAFIRTVPLMLYSQTRPEDLDTAMEDHVCDEWRYFCMSRPVKPMMQAQTAAVWSDPLNQIRS
;
A
#
# COMPACT_ATOMS: atom_id res chain seq x y z
N MET A 1 39.72 -28.71 0.29
CA MET A 1 38.32 -28.36 -0.08
C MET A 1 37.83 -27.28 0.88
N THR A 2 37.42 -26.13 0.38
CA THR A 2 36.94 -25.05 1.21
C THR A 2 35.50 -25.41 1.69
N GLU A 3 35.32 -25.55 3.00
CA GLU A 3 34.03 -25.91 3.58
C GLU A 3 33.13 -24.65 3.71
N LEU A 4 31.93 -24.70 3.12
CA LEU A 4 30.93 -23.66 3.35
C LEU A 4 30.21 -23.93 4.67
N ARG A 5 30.44 -23.07 5.66
CA ARG A 5 29.71 -23.13 6.93
C ARG A 5 28.42 -22.33 6.82
N ILE A 6 27.29 -23.01 6.87
CA ILE A 6 25.95 -22.40 6.90
C ILE A 6 25.43 -22.52 8.33
N GLY A 7 25.06 -21.40 8.94
CA GLY A 7 24.41 -21.39 10.26
C GLY A 7 23.09 -22.17 10.24
N ALA A 8 22.67 -22.69 11.41
CA ALA A 8 21.40 -23.41 11.53
C ALA A 8 20.20 -22.45 11.36
N PRO A 9 19.29 -22.72 10.42
CA PRO A 9 18.07 -21.92 10.25
C PRO A 9 17.12 -22.15 11.42
N ASN A 10 16.38 -21.11 11.81
CA ASN A 10 15.20 -21.30 12.67
C ASN A 10 14.06 -21.97 11.87
N GLU A 11 12.96 -22.32 12.55
CA GLU A 11 11.84 -23.05 11.95
C GLU A 11 11.23 -22.29 10.75
N LYS A 12 11.00 -20.97 10.88
CA LYS A 12 10.43 -20.13 9.82
C LYS A 12 11.39 -20.00 8.63
N GLN A 13 12.69 -19.80 8.89
CA GLN A 13 13.72 -19.81 7.86
C GLN A 13 13.79 -21.17 7.16
N ARG A 14 13.68 -22.26 7.90
CA ARG A 14 13.66 -23.63 7.33
C ARG A 14 12.46 -23.81 6.39
N ARG A 15 11.26 -23.37 6.79
CA ARG A 15 10.08 -23.38 5.92
C ARG A 15 10.31 -22.60 4.63
N PHE A 16 10.80 -21.37 4.72
CA PHE A 16 11.16 -20.56 3.56
C PHE A 16 12.20 -21.24 2.64
N LEU A 17 13.26 -21.82 3.21
CA LEU A 17 14.29 -22.50 2.46
C LEU A 17 13.80 -23.75 1.73
N LEU A 18 12.81 -24.45 2.26
CA LEU A 18 12.25 -25.69 1.69
C LEU A 18 11.03 -25.46 0.81
N ASP A 19 10.47 -24.27 0.81
CA ASP A 19 9.28 -23.90 0.04
C ASP A 19 9.52 -24.06 -1.47
N ARG A 20 8.52 -24.58 -2.18
CA ARG A 20 8.59 -24.91 -3.62
C ARG A 20 7.58 -24.17 -4.48
N HIS A 21 6.74 -23.30 -3.89
CA HIS A 21 5.81 -22.48 -4.66
C HIS A 21 6.53 -21.58 -5.68
N ARG A 22 5.80 -21.05 -6.63
CA ARG A 22 6.35 -20.15 -7.64
C ARG A 22 6.70 -18.77 -7.06
N HIS A 23 5.85 -18.27 -6.16
CA HIS A 23 5.98 -16.99 -5.47
C HIS A 23 5.99 -17.22 -3.96
N ILE A 24 7.11 -16.94 -3.32
CA ILE A 24 7.32 -17.25 -1.91
C ILE A 24 7.66 -15.97 -1.17
N ALA A 25 6.81 -15.55 -0.25
CA ALA A 25 7.04 -14.38 0.59
C ALA A 25 7.45 -14.77 2.01
N TYR A 26 8.41 -14.04 2.57
CA TYR A 26 8.94 -14.23 3.91
C TYR A 26 9.01 -12.90 4.63
N GLY A 27 8.25 -12.72 5.70
CA GLY A 27 8.23 -11.44 6.38
C GLY A 27 7.14 -11.26 7.42
N GLY A 28 6.90 -10.01 7.78
CA GLY A 28 5.92 -9.59 8.75
C GLY A 28 6.48 -8.61 9.76
N ALA A 29 7.66 -8.85 10.35
CA ALA A 29 8.27 -7.98 11.36
C ALA A 29 9.74 -7.69 11.07
N ARG A 30 10.31 -6.67 11.73
CA ARG A 30 11.76 -6.38 11.70
C ARG A 30 12.51 -7.43 12.53
N GLY A 31 13.77 -7.69 12.18
CA GLY A 31 14.62 -8.61 12.94
C GLY A 31 14.42 -10.10 12.69
N GLY A 32 13.50 -10.52 11.82
CA GLY A 32 13.19 -11.93 11.52
C GLY A 32 14.27 -12.71 10.74
N GLY A 33 15.45 -12.12 10.46
CA GLY A 33 16.55 -12.81 9.77
C GLY A 33 16.33 -13.01 8.27
N LYS A 34 15.55 -12.14 7.63
CA LYS A 34 15.13 -12.25 6.21
C LYS A 34 16.30 -12.25 5.23
N SER A 35 17.20 -11.26 5.27
CA SER A 35 18.32 -11.14 4.34
C SER A 35 19.32 -12.30 4.47
N TRP A 36 19.48 -12.85 5.68
CA TRP A 36 20.24 -14.08 5.88
C TRP A 36 19.61 -15.28 5.14
N ALA A 37 18.29 -15.42 5.23
CA ALA A 37 17.56 -16.49 4.55
C ALA A 37 17.67 -16.38 3.01
N VAL A 38 17.58 -15.16 2.46
CA VAL A 38 17.82 -14.88 1.03
C VAL A 38 19.21 -15.32 0.61
N ARG A 39 20.27 -14.83 1.29
CA ARG A 39 21.66 -15.23 0.97
C ARG A 39 21.84 -16.73 1.08
N THR A 40 21.32 -17.35 2.11
CA THR A 40 21.43 -18.79 2.32
C THR A 40 20.75 -19.58 1.22
N LYS A 41 19.51 -19.18 0.82
CA LYS A 41 18.80 -19.84 -0.29
C LYS A 41 19.56 -19.68 -1.60
N ALA A 42 20.05 -18.48 -1.90
CA ALA A 42 20.81 -18.20 -3.12
C ALA A 42 22.10 -19.06 -3.18
N LYS A 43 22.87 -19.14 -2.08
CA LYS A 43 24.07 -20.01 -2.00
C LYS A 43 23.72 -21.49 -2.23
N LEU A 44 22.68 -21.98 -1.57
CA LEU A 44 22.27 -23.38 -1.70
C LEU A 44 21.86 -23.73 -3.14
N LEU A 45 21.13 -22.84 -3.81
CA LEU A 45 20.74 -23.03 -5.20
C LEU A 45 21.95 -22.97 -6.13
N ALA A 46 22.82 -21.97 -5.98
CA ALA A 46 24.01 -21.83 -6.82
C ALA A 46 24.98 -23.03 -6.73
N LEU A 47 25.08 -23.65 -5.54
CA LEU A 47 25.93 -24.80 -5.34
C LEU A 47 25.30 -26.11 -5.84
N ARG A 48 24.00 -26.27 -5.72
CA ARG A 48 23.28 -27.52 -6.05
C ARG A 48 22.83 -27.64 -7.49
N CYS A 49 22.53 -26.49 -8.14
CA CYS A 49 21.97 -26.46 -9.49
C CYS A 49 23.02 -25.86 -10.43
N ALA A 50 23.77 -26.69 -11.14
CA ALA A 50 24.80 -26.22 -12.07
C ALA A 50 24.16 -25.31 -13.16
N GLY A 51 24.81 -24.19 -13.46
CA GLY A 51 24.38 -23.23 -14.48
C GLY A 51 23.18 -22.35 -14.09
N ILE A 52 22.67 -22.41 -12.86
CA ILE A 52 21.53 -21.60 -12.44
C ILE A 52 21.89 -20.11 -12.41
N LYS A 53 20.97 -19.27 -12.91
CA LYS A 53 21.10 -17.82 -12.94
C LYS A 53 20.20 -17.20 -11.86
N LEU A 54 20.79 -16.62 -10.83
CA LEU A 54 20.10 -16.01 -9.72
C LEU A 54 20.24 -14.48 -9.78
N LEU A 55 19.18 -13.76 -9.39
CA LEU A 55 19.17 -12.32 -9.24
C LEU A 55 18.74 -11.95 -7.82
N ILE A 56 19.47 -11.05 -7.16
CA ILE A 56 19.04 -10.43 -5.89
C ILE A 56 18.88 -8.94 -6.13
N VAL A 57 17.68 -8.41 -5.81
CA VAL A 57 17.32 -7.01 -6.02
C VAL A 57 16.96 -6.34 -4.70
N ARG A 58 17.40 -5.11 -4.53
CA ARG A 58 16.93 -4.16 -3.50
C ARG A 58 16.66 -2.80 -4.11
N ARG A 59 16.04 -1.90 -3.33
CA ARG A 59 15.75 -0.54 -3.80
C ARG A 59 17.01 0.23 -4.18
N THR A 60 18.09 0.16 -3.38
CA THR A 60 19.32 0.90 -3.62
C THR A 60 20.56 0.00 -3.69
N LEU A 61 21.55 0.43 -4.49
CA LEU A 61 22.82 -0.27 -4.58
C LEU A 61 23.57 -0.29 -3.24
N ARG A 62 23.48 0.79 -2.44
CA ARG A 62 24.15 0.88 -1.12
C ARG A 62 23.62 -0.17 -0.15
N GLU A 63 22.30 -0.32 -0.09
CA GLU A 63 21.68 -1.35 0.75
C GLU A 63 22.02 -2.76 0.28
N LEU A 64 22.05 -2.97 -1.04
CA LEU A 64 22.43 -4.22 -1.65
C LEU A 64 23.89 -4.59 -1.30
N GLN A 65 24.79 -3.61 -1.37
CA GLN A 65 26.19 -3.76 -0.99
C GLN A 65 26.32 -4.24 0.46
N ASN A 66 25.72 -3.50 1.39
CA ASN A 66 25.87 -3.76 2.82
C ASN A 66 25.18 -5.08 3.26
N ASN A 67 24.02 -5.39 2.70
CA ASN A 67 23.19 -6.51 3.20
C ASN A 67 23.46 -7.84 2.47
N HIS A 68 23.97 -7.80 1.24
CA HIS A 68 24.15 -9.00 0.42
C HIS A 68 25.57 -9.16 -0.13
N ILE A 69 26.11 -8.15 -0.85
CA ILE A 69 27.37 -8.31 -1.56
C ILE A 69 28.53 -8.53 -0.59
N ASP A 70 28.71 -7.62 0.37
CA ASP A 70 29.85 -7.72 1.31
C ASP A 70 29.77 -8.96 2.21
N PRO A 71 28.62 -9.32 2.79
CA PRO A 71 28.50 -10.59 3.50
C PRO A 71 28.81 -11.80 2.61
N LEU A 72 28.28 -11.83 1.37
CA LEU A 72 28.53 -12.94 0.45
C LEU A 72 29.99 -13.01 -0.01
N ARG A 73 30.71 -11.88 -0.12
CA ARG A 73 32.14 -11.89 -0.42
C ARG A 73 32.96 -12.62 0.68
N GLN A 74 32.55 -12.44 1.93
CA GLN A 74 33.19 -13.16 3.05
C GLN A 74 32.74 -14.63 3.07
N GLU A 75 31.44 -14.91 2.93
CA GLU A 75 30.87 -16.24 3.01
C GLU A 75 31.29 -17.17 1.84
N LEU A 76 31.56 -16.61 0.66
CA LEU A 76 31.94 -17.34 -0.56
C LEU A 76 33.42 -17.24 -0.92
N ALA A 77 34.27 -16.75 -0.01
CA ALA A 77 35.68 -16.65 -0.24
C ALA A 77 36.28 -18.05 -0.55
N GLY A 78 36.99 -18.18 -1.68
CA GLY A 78 37.55 -19.45 -2.16
C GLY A 78 36.51 -20.42 -2.77
N ILE A 79 35.23 -20.07 -2.84
CA ILE A 79 34.13 -20.89 -3.41
C ILE A 79 33.66 -20.30 -4.74
N ALA A 80 33.46 -18.99 -4.80
CA ALA A 80 33.01 -18.28 -6.00
C ALA A 80 33.81 -16.99 -6.20
N LYS A 81 33.92 -16.56 -7.46
CA LYS A 81 34.65 -15.33 -7.83
C LYS A 81 33.66 -14.18 -7.98
N TYR A 82 33.86 -13.08 -7.24
CA TYR A 82 33.10 -11.87 -7.42
C TYR A 82 33.66 -10.99 -8.54
N LYS A 83 32.83 -10.65 -9.53
CA LYS A 83 33.13 -9.68 -10.60
C LYS A 83 32.46 -8.36 -10.32
N ALA A 84 33.25 -7.39 -9.88
CA ALA A 84 32.72 -6.07 -9.45
C ALA A 84 32.07 -5.29 -10.60
N ALA A 85 32.64 -5.35 -11.81
CA ALA A 85 32.09 -4.65 -12.99
C ALA A 85 30.67 -5.16 -13.33
N ASP A 86 30.47 -6.46 -13.26
CA ASP A 86 29.19 -7.12 -13.58
C ASP A 86 28.27 -7.23 -12.34
N LYS A 87 28.72 -6.83 -11.17
CA LYS A 87 28.03 -7.02 -9.88
C LYS A 87 27.49 -8.44 -9.71
N ARG A 88 28.33 -9.47 -9.94
CA ARG A 88 27.91 -10.87 -9.84
C ARG A 88 28.98 -11.79 -9.26
N PHE A 89 28.53 -12.86 -8.61
CA PHE A 89 29.37 -14.01 -8.29
C PHE A 89 29.27 -15.04 -9.40
N GLU A 90 30.43 -15.65 -9.75
CA GLU A 90 30.51 -16.78 -10.67
C GLU A 90 31.04 -17.98 -9.91
N PHE A 91 30.33 -19.09 -10.01
CA PHE A 91 30.68 -20.38 -9.40
C PHE A 91 31.38 -21.31 -10.41
N PRO A 92 32.24 -22.22 -9.95
CA PRO A 92 32.92 -23.17 -10.84
C PRO A 92 31.98 -24.08 -11.64
N ASN A 93 30.75 -24.31 -11.15
CA ASN A 93 29.70 -25.10 -11.84
C ASN A 93 28.89 -24.29 -12.86
N GLY A 94 29.33 -23.07 -13.20
CA GLY A 94 28.63 -22.17 -14.15
C GLY A 94 27.49 -21.39 -13.58
N SER A 95 27.15 -21.57 -12.30
CA SER A 95 26.06 -20.81 -11.65
C SER A 95 26.48 -19.37 -11.40
N THR A 96 25.49 -18.45 -11.34
CA THR A 96 25.73 -17.03 -11.07
C THR A 96 24.74 -16.48 -10.06
N ILE A 97 25.20 -15.52 -9.21
CA ILE A 97 24.35 -14.65 -8.38
C ILE A 97 24.62 -13.22 -8.83
N THR A 98 23.69 -12.62 -9.52
CA THR A 98 23.74 -11.24 -10.00
C THR A 98 23.00 -10.32 -9.02
N PHE A 99 23.44 -9.05 -8.93
CA PHE A 99 22.84 -8.04 -8.06
C PHE A 99 22.30 -6.89 -8.90
N GLY A 100 21.03 -6.55 -8.66
CA GLY A 100 20.33 -5.46 -9.30
C GLY A 100 19.67 -4.53 -8.28
N TYR A 101 19.42 -3.31 -8.68
CA TYR A 101 18.68 -2.35 -7.85
C TYR A 101 17.59 -1.65 -8.68
N CYS A 102 16.64 -1.00 -7.99
CA CYS A 102 15.54 -0.29 -8.62
C CYS A 102 15.13 0.88 -7.73
N ALA A 103 15.72 2.06 -7.98
CA ALA A 103 15.45 3.28 -7.24
C ALA A 103 14.48 4.23 -7.99
N CYS A 104 14.47 4.15 -9.33
CA CYS A 104 13.63 4.95 -10.21
C CYS A 104 13.27 4.17 -11.49
N ASP A 105 12.33 4.69 -12.28
CA ASP A 105 11.88 4.06 -13.54
C ASP A 105 13.04 3.86 -14.54
N GLY A 106 14.03 4.76 -14.55
CA GLY A 106 15.22 4.65 -15.40
C GLY A 106 16.04 3.39 -15.15
N ASP A 107 16.01 2.86 -13.94
CA ASP A 107 16.75 1.64 -13.59
C ASP A 107 16.15 0.38 -14.24
N MET A 108 14.89 0.44 -14.71
CA MET A 108 14.22 -0.71 -15.30
C MET A 108 14.84 -1.19 -16.61
N GLY A 109 15.56 -0.31 -17.31
CA GLY A 109 16.28 -0.66 -18.54
C GLY A 109 17.27 -1.81 -18.35
N GLN A 110 17.89 -1.96 -17.17
CA GLN A 110 18.85 -3.03 -16.88
C GLN A 110 18.25 -4.45 -16.89
N TYR A 111 16.92 -4.56 -16.75
CA TYR A 111 16.21 -5.84 -16.74
C TYR A 111 15.63 -6.22 -18.10
N GLN A 112 15.61 -5.29 -19.06
CA GLN A 112 15.11 -5.57 -20.41
C GLN A 112 15.95 -6.64 -21.10
N GLY A 113 15.29 -7.71 -21.58
CA GLY A 113 15.97 -8.83 -22.21
C GLY A 113 16.70 -9.80 -21.28
N ALA A 114 16.76 -9.51 -19.98
CA ALA A 114 17.41 -10.40 -19.01
C ALA A 114 16.59 -11.67 -18.75
N GLU A 115 17.29 -12.76 -18.40
CA GLU A 115 16.70 -14.06 -18.06
C GLU A 115 17.36 -14.61 -16.79
N TYR A 116 16.51 -14.95 -15.82
CA TYR A 116 16.91 -15.55 -14.56
C TYR A 116 16.04 -16.75 -14.23
N ASP A 117 16.62 -17.73 -13.57
CA ASP A 117 15.88 -18.88 -13.06
C ASP A 117 15.16 -18.56 -11.75
N VAL A 118 15.84 -17.84 -10.87
CA VAL A 118 15.30 -17.46 -9.57
C VAL A 118 15.66 -16.00 -9.26
N VAL A 119 14.65 -15.26 -8.83
CA VAL A 119 14.78 -13.87 -8.41
C VAL A 119 14.46 -13.74 -6.93
N PHE A 120 15.24 -12.93 -6.23
CA PHE A 120 15.01 -12.53 -4.85
C PHE A 120 14.80 -11.02 -4.81
N LEU A 121 13.60 -10.58 -4.43
CA LEU A 121 13.27 -9.19 -4.17
C LEU A 121 13.35 -8.97 -2.65
N ASP A 122 14.48 -8.46 -2.17
CA ASP A 122 14.68 -8.20 -0.73
C ASP A 122 14.13 -6.82 -0.36
N GLU A 123 13.30 -6.76 0.69
CA GLU A 123 12.46 -5.61 1.06
C GLU A 123 11.53 -5.16 -0.08
N ALA A 124 10.88 -6.12 -0.70
CA ALA A 124 10.05 -5.91 -1.89
C ALA A 124 8.89 -4.91 -1.68
N GLY A 125 8.43 -4.71 -0.45
CA GLY A 125 7.46 -3.67 -0.11
C GLY A 125 7.91 -2.25 -0.49
N GLN A 126 9.22 -2.02 -0.62
CA GLN A 126 9.78 -0.73 -1.04
C GLN A 126 9.76 -0.51 -2.57
N LEU A 127 9.37 -1.50 -3.35
CA LEU A 127 9.29 -1.45 -4.81
C LEU A 127 7.87 -1.19 -5.28
N GLN A 128 7.72 -0.44 -6.36
CA GLN A 128 6.43 -0.24 -7.02
C GLN A 128 5.98 -1.52 -7.74
N LYS A 129 4.67 -1.73 -7.84
CA LYS A 129 4.11 -2.92 -8.52
C LYS A 129 4.63 -3.09 -9.95
N ALA A 130 4.71 -2.00 -10.71
CA ALA A 130 5.21 -2.04 -12.09
C ALA A 130 6.64 -2.58 -12.19
N TRP A 131 7.51 -2.24 -11.23
CA TRP A 131 8.89 -2.75 -11.18
C TRP A 131 8.92 -4.23 -10.79
N ILE A 132 8.08 -4.62 -9.83
CA ILE A 132 7.94 -6.02 -9.41
C ILE A 132 7.51 -6.88 -10.61
N ASP A 133 6.51 -6.44 -11.37
CA ASP A 133 6.00 -7.15 -12.54
C ASP A 133 7.07 -7.27 -13.63
N ALA A 134 7.79 -6.20 -13.94
CA ALA A 134 8.84 -6.21 -14.95
C ALA A 134 10.02 -7.14 -14.56
N ILE A 135 10.41 -7.15 -13.27
CA ILE A 135 11.45 -8.05 -12.78
C ILE A 135 10.94 -9.50 -12.78
N ASN A 136 9.69 -9.76 -12.41
CA ASN A 136 9.09 -11.09 -12.47
C ASN A 136 9.02 -11.63 -13.90
N ALA A 137 8.83 -10.78 -14.91
CA ALA A 137 8.86 -11.16 -16.32
C ALA A 137 10.24 -11.68 -16.78
N CYS A 138 11.31 -11.37 -16.03
CA CYS A 138 12.65 -11.93 -16.29
C CYS A 138 12.82 -13.38 -15.76
N VAL A 139 11.85 -13.89 -14.98
CA VAL A 139 11.89 -15.28 -14.45
C VAL A 139 11.40 -16.24 -15.54
N ARG A 140 12.31 -16.57 -16.45
CA ARG A 140 12.00 -17.37 -17.66
C ARG A 140 13.23 -18.19 -18.09
N GLY A 141 13.07 -19.00 -19.11
CA GLY A 141 14.13 -19.82 -19.71
C GLY A 141 13.73 -21.29 -19.83
N THR A 142 14.44 -22.03 -20.70
CA THR A 142 14.09 -23.41 -21.13
C THR A 142 15.04 -24.47 -20.57
N ASN A 143 15.89 -24.13 -19.58
CA ASN A 143 16.96 -24.99 -19.05
C ASN A 143 16.51 -26.07 -18.04
N GLY A 144 15.20 -26.24 -17.82
CA GLY A 144 14.66 -27.23 -16.88
C GLY A 144 14.84 -26.90 -15.38
N LEU A 145 15.52 -25.79 -15.07
CA LEU A 145 15.71 -25.35 -13.69
C LEU A 145 14.45 -24.66 -13.14
N PRO A 146 14.23 -24.69 -11.81
CA PRO A 146 13.02 -24.09 -11.21
C PRO A 146 12.95 -22.58 -11.48
N LYS A 147 11.75 -22.10 -11.86
CA LYS A 147 11.44 -20.69 -12.06
C LYS A 147 10.65 -20.18 -10.86
N ARG A 148 11.28 -19.34 -10.01
CA ARG A 148 10.69 -18.88 -8.75
C ARG A 148 11.07 -17.46 -8.43
N THR A 149 10.17 -16.76 -7.75
CA THR A 149 10.46 -15.47 -7.12
C THR A 149 10.28 -15.58 -5.60
N TYR A 150 11.30 -15.11 -4.89
CA TYR A 150 11.29 -14.98 -3.44
C TYR A 150 11.20 -13.51 -3.06
N TYR A 151 10.32 -13.19 -2.13
CA TYR A 151 10.10 -11.84 -1.62
C TYR A 151 10.44 -11.79 -0.15
N THR A 152 11.16 -10.78 0.32
CA THR A 152 11.13 -10.46 1.74
C THR A 152 10.31 -9.22 1.96
N LEU A 153 9.50 -9.22 3.00
CA LEU A 153 8.47 -8.22 3.22
C LEU A 153 8.51 -7.67 4.64
N ASN A 154 8.26 -6.38 4.74
CA ASN A 154 7.78 -5.71 5.95
C ASN A 154 6.52 -4.92 5.56
N PRO A 155 5.57 -4.71 6.50
CA PRO A 155 4.48 -3.78 6.28
C PRO A 155 5.01 -2.38 5.92
N GLY A 156 4.33 -1.71 4.98
CA GLY A 156 4.68 -0.37 4.49
C GLY A 156 5.38 -0.33 3.13
N GLY A 157 5.53 0.88 2.59
CA GLY A 157 6.12 1.16 1.29
C GLY A 157 5.14 1.04 0.11
N PRO A 158 5.58 1.47 -1.10
CA PRO A 158 4.73 1.53 -2.30
C PRO A 158 4.11 0.19 -2.72
N GLY A 159 4.80 -0.92 -2.46
CA GLY A 159 4.32 -2.27 -2.76
C GLY A 159 3.40 -2.88 -1.71
N HIS A 160 3.15 -2.19 -0.58
CA HIS A 160 2.41 -2.73 0.56
C HIS A 160 1.06 -3.32 0.14
N GLY A 161 0.21 -2.55 -0.54
CA GLY A 161 -1.13 -2.98 -0.94
C GLY A 161 -1.12 -4.20 -1.87
N TYR A 162 -0.16 -4.27 -2.80
CA TYR A 162 0.02 -5.42 -3.67
C TYR A 162 0.34 -6.70 -2.88
N PHE A 163 1.31 -6.61 -1.97
CA PHE A 163 1.71 -7.79 -1.17
C PHE A 163 0.67 -8.17 -0.13
N LYS A 164 0.01 -7.18 0.51
CA LYS A 164 -1.10 -7.44 1.44
C LYS A 164 -2.21 -8.20 0.74
N ARG A 165 -2.68 -7.73 -0.41
CA ARG A 165 -3.71 -8.39 -1.21
C ARG A 165 -3.37 -9.85 -1.53
N LEU A 166 -2.15 -10.08 -2.05
CA LEU A 166 -1.73 -11.41 -2.53
C LEU A 166 -1.43 -12.42 -1.41
N PHE A 167 -0.66 -11.99 -0.40
CA PHE A 167 -0.07 -12.91 0.56
C PHE A 167 -0.77 -12.93 1.92
N ILE A 168 -1.42 -11.82 2.30
CA ILE A 168 -2.09 -11.70 3.60
C ILE A 168 -3.60 -11.93 3.43
N ASP A 169 -4.26 -11.10 2.62
CA ASP A 169 -5.71 -11.18 2.38
C ASP A 169 -6.07 -12.34 1.44
N ARG A 170 -5.09 -12.89 0.70
CA ARG A 170 -5.25 -13.97 -0.29
C ARG A 170 -6.35 -13.68 -1.31
N ARG A 171 -6.43 -12.43 -1.75
CA ARG A 171 -7.35 -11.98 -2.81
C ARG A 171 -6.61 -12.02 -4.14
N PHE A 172 -7.03 -12.92 -5.03
CA PHE A 172 -6.38 -13.17 -6.31
C PHE A 172 -7.17 -12.57 -7.46
N GLU A 173 -6.45 -12.02 -8.43
CA GLU A 173 -7.00 -11.48 -9.68
C GLU A 173 -6.97 -12.54 -10.79
N ALA A 174 -7.63 -12.25 -11.92
CA ALA A 174 -7.63 -13.17 -13.06
C ALA A 174 -6.21 -13.44 -13.55
N GLY A 175 -5.82 -14.71 -13.61
CA GLY A 175 -4.47 -15.16 -13.99
C GLY A 175 -3.51 -15.36 -12.79
N GLU A 176 -3.94 -15.09 -11.58
CA GLU A 176 -3.20 -15.41 -10.34
C GLU A 176 -3.79 -16.70 -9.74
N GLU A 177 -3.01 -17.75 -9.73
CA GLU A 177 -3.41 -19.06 -9.19
C GLU A 177 -2.98 -19.17 -7.73
N PRO A 178 -3.91 -19.33 -6.75
CA PRO A 178 -3.63 -19.32 -5.31
C PRO A 178 -2.54 -20.30 -4.87
N GLU A 179 -2.45 -21.44 -5.52
CA GLU A 179 -1.47 -22.50 -5.26
C GLU A 179 -0.05 -22.13 -5.65
N ASN A 180 0.14 -21.07 -6.43
CA ASN A 180 1.47 -20.56 -6.76
C ASN A 180 2.06 -19.67 -5.66
N TYR A 181 1.29 -19.27 -4.65
CA TYR A 181 1.66 -18.26 -3.65
C TYR A 181 1.75 -18.87 -2.25
N SER A 182 2.87 -18.61 -1.59
CA SER A 182 3.12 -19.02 -0.20
C SER A 182 3.64 -17.86 0.63
N PHE A 183 3.15 -17.72 1.86
CA PHE A 183 3.61 -16.75 2.84
C PHE A 183 4.12 -17.43 4.09
N VAL A 184 5.33 -17.09 4.51
CA VAL A 184 5.93 -17.51 5.78
C VAL A 184 6.07 -16.26 6.66
N GLN A 185 5.18 -16.11 7.63
CA GLN A 185 5.28 -15.02 8.60
C GLN A 185 6.50 -15.22 9.51
N ALA A 186 7.28 -14.16 9.68
CA ALA A 186 8.45 -14.12 10.54
C ALA A 186 8.38 -12.92 11.49
N LEU A 187 8.45 -13.19 12.77
CA LEU A 187 8.51 -12.20 13.84
C LEU A 187 9.93 -12.12 14.42
N VAL A 188 10.21 -11.07 15.17
CA VAL A 188 11.50 -10.91 15.87
C VAL A 188 11.76 -12.08 16.83
N THR A 189 10.71 -12.56 17.49
CA THR A 189 10.76 -13.69 18.44
C THR A 189 11.15 -15.01 17.80
N ASP A 190 10.94 -15.17 16.50
CA ASP A 190 11.41 -16.35 15.75
C ASP A 190 12.93 -16.39 15.60
N ASN A 191 13.59 -15.22 15.68
CA ASN A 191 15.04 -15.09 15.52
C ASN A 191 15.78 -15.31 16.85
N ARG A 192 15.88 -16.57 17.26
CA ARG A 192 16.52 -16.96 18.52
C ARG A 192 17.98 -16.48 18.63
N ALA A 193 18.71 -16.36 17.50
CA ALA A 193 20.07 -15.86 17.52
C ALA A 193 20.12 -14.39 17.92
N LEU A 194 19.24 -13.56 17.35
CA LEU A 194 19.11 -12.14 17.71
C LEU A 194 18.67 -11.99 19.18
N MET A 195 17.68 -12.76 19.61
CA MET A 195 17.17 -12.71 20.98
C MET A 195 18.21 -13.09 22.04
N ARG A 196 19.15 -14.02 21.70
CA ARG A 196 20.25 -14.38 22.60
C ARG A 196 21.36 -13.35 22.62
N GLN A 197 21.69 -12.75 21.48
CA GLN A 197 22.78 -11.80 21.35
C GLN A 197 22.40 -10.37 21.77
N GLN A 198 21.14 -9.98 21.54
CA GLN A 198 20.63 -8.64 21.78
C GLN A 198 19.21 -8.69 22.41
N PRO A 199 19.07 -9.15 23.65
CA PRO A 199 17.76 -9.24 24.32
C PRO A 199 17.08 -7.87 24.47
N GLU A 200 17.87 -6.78 24.56
CA GLU A 200 17.37 -5.40 24.66
C GLU A 200 16.66 -4.93 23.36
N TYR A 201 16.93 -5.58 22.23
CA TYR A 201 16.27 -5.20 20.96
C TYR A 201 14.74 -5.42 21.02
N LEU A 202 14.29 -6.47 21.70
CA LEU A 202 12.85 -6.71 21.91
C LEU A 202 12.24 -5.58 22.74
N LYS A 203 12.89 -5.18 23.84
CA LYS A 203 12.43 -4.07 24.68
C LYS A 203 12.37 -2.75 23.91
N GLN A 204 13.34 -2.49 23.03
CA GLN A 204 13.30 -1.32 22.15
C GLN A 204 12.07 -1.32 21.25
N LEU A 205 11.69 -2.46 20.68
CA LEU A 205 10.47 -2.58 19.89
C LEU A 205 9.19 -2.40 20.72
N GLU A 206 9.19 -2.87 21.97
CA GLU A 206 8.06 -2.71 22.91
C GLU A 206 7.82 -1.26 23.33
N THR A 207 8.86 -0.44 23.35
CA THR A 207 8.78 1.00 23.69
C THR A 207 8.38 1.90 22.51
N LEU A 208 8.25 1.34 21.30
CA LEU A 208 7.79 2.10 20.13
C LEU A 208 6.35 2.60 20.31
N PRO A 209 5.99 3.69 19.64
CA PRO A 209 4.60 4.11 19.53
C PRO A 209 3.68 2.95 19.15
N PRO A 210 2.44 2.88 19.64
CA PRO A 210 1.57 1.71 19.49
C PRO A 210 1.48 1.19 18.04
N LYS A 211 1.33 2.08 17.06
CA LYS A 211 1.24 1.71 15.65
C LYS A 211 2.52 1.10 15.07
N LEU A 212 3.67 1.69 15.38
CA LEU A 212 4.96 1.12 14.97
C LEU A 212 5.23 -0.22 15.64
N ARG A 213 4.81 -0.36 16.89
CA ARG A 213 4.90 -1.62 17.62
C ARG A 213 4.05 -2.71 16.96
N GLU A 214 2.80 -2.40 16.56
CA GLU A 214 1.93 -3.32 15.81
C GLU A 214 2.59 -3.79 14.51
N ALA A 215 3.15 -2.86 13.72
CA ALA A 215 3.80 -3.22 12.46
C ALA A 215 5.14 -3.95 12.64
N TRP A 216 5.99 -3.50 13.56
CA TRP A 216 7.38 -3.98 13.64
C TRP A 216 7.59 -5.14 14.59
N LEU A 217 6.79 -5.23 15.67
CA LEU A 217 6.85 -6.31 16.65
C LEU A 217 5.89 -7.43 16.30
N TYR A 218 4.62 -7.09 16.04
CA TYR A 218 3.58 -8.08 15.77
C TYR A 218 3.36 -8.38 14.29
N GLY A 219 3.98 -7.58 13.39
CA GLY A 219 3.90 -7.79 11.95
C GLY A 219 2.50 -7.56 11.38
N SER A 220 1.76 -6.61 11.95
CA SER A 220 0.45 -6.20 11.43
C SER A 220 0.61 -5.55 10.06
N TRP A 221 -0.29 -5.92 9.14
CA TRP A 221 -0.37 -5.36 7.80
C TRP A 221 -1.44 -4.28 7.64
N ASP A 222 -2.20 -4.01 8.68
CA ASP A 222 -3.26 -3.01 8.68
C ASP A 222 -2.77 -1.64 9.13
N VAL A 223 -1.61 -1.60 9.80
CA VAL A 223 -0.96 -0.39 10.28
C VAL A 223 0.51 -0.38 9.89
N TYR A 224 0.99 0.70 9.28
CA TYR A 224 2.40 0.83 8.87
C TYR A 224 2.89 2.27 8.92
N GLU A 225 4.22 2.44 8.95
CA GLU A 225 4.88 3.74 9.02
C GLU A 225 4.65 4.56 7.75
N GLY A 226 4.27 5.84 7.93
CA GLY A 226 4.08 6.78 6.83
C GLY A 226 2.69 6.75 6.18
N GLN A 227 1.73 6.00 6.74
CA GLN A 227 0.35 6.01 6.28
C GLN A 227 -0.28 7.40 6.53
N PHE A 228 -0.86 8.00 5.49
CA PHE A 228 -1.44 9.33 5.58
C PHE A 228 -2.79 9.33 6.32
N PHE A 229 -3.73 8.48 5.91
CA PHE A 229 -5.04 8.33 6.55
C PHE A 229 -5.02 7.19 7.57
N GLU A 230 -4.20 7.34 8.60
CA GLU A 230 -4.03 6.32 9.64
C GLU A 230 -5.26 6.13 10.56
N ASP A 231 -6.23 7.04 10.49
CA ASP A 231 -7.48 6.95 11.25
C ASP A 231 -8.54 6.10 10.54
N PHE A 232 -8.40 5.85 9.23
CA PHE A 232 -9.37 5.03 8.49
C PHE A 232 -9.36 3.58 8.98
N ARG A 233 -10.55 3.03 9.21
CA ARG A 233 -10.77 1.65 9.66
C ARG A 233 -11.78 0.94 8.78
N ASP A 234 -11.46 -0.29 8.39
CA ASP A 234 -12.35 -1.25 7.75
C ASP A 234 -12.40 -2.50 8.63
N VAL A 235 -13.44 -2.58 9.49
CA VAL A 235 -13.60 -3.65 10.49
C VAL A 235 -14.91 -4.37 10.21
N PRO A 236 -14.91 -5.50 9.48
CA PRO A 236 -16.12 -6.19 9.05
C PRO A 236 -17.04 -6.64 10.20
N GLU A 237 -16.47 -6.93 11.37
CA GLU A 237 -17.20 -7.32 12.57
C GLU A 237 -18.12 -6.22 13.09
N HIS A 238 -17.84 -4.97 12.72
CA HIS A 238 -18.57 -3.76 13.14
C HIS A 238 -19.41 -3.12 12.04
N TYR A 239 -19.64 -3.80 10.92
CA TYR A 239 -20.47 -3.24 9.84
C TYR A 239 -21.93 -2.99 10.21
N GLU A 240 -22.46 -3.80 11.13
CA GLU A 240 -23.85 -3.70 11.57
C GLU A 240 -24.04 -2.64 12.67
N ASP A 241 -23.20 -2.64 13.71
CA ASP A 241 -23.27 -1.68 14.82
C ASP A 241 -22.67 -0.30 14.46
N ARG A 242 -21.86 -0.23 13.39
CA ARG A 242 -21.22 0.98 12.85
C ARG A 242 -20.26 1.68 13.81
N GLN A 243 -19.76 0.99 14.82
CA GLN A 243 -18.81 1.50 15.79
C GLN A 243 -17.38 1.10 15.41
N TRP A 244 -16.42 2.01 15.56
CA TRP A 244 -14.99 1.79 15.32
C TRP A 244 -14.65 1.32 13.89
N THR A 245 -15.57 1.53 12.95
CA THR A 245 -15.40 1.26 11.52
C THR A 245 -15.92 2.42 10.68
N HIS A 246 -15.31 2.64 9.52
CA HIS A 246 -15.80 3.59 8.52
C HIS A 246 -16.56 2.88 7.41
N VAL A 247 -16.31 1.58 7.22
CA VAL A 247 -16.98 0.79 6.18
C VAL A 247 -18.22 0.14 6.77
N ILE A 248 -19.34 0.23 6.06
CA ILE A 248 -20.62 -0.33 6.50
C ILE A 248 -21.35 -1.02 5.34
N GLU A 249 -22.32 -1.87 5.68
CA GLU A 249 -23.23 -2.44 4.68
C GLU A 249 -24.06 -1.35 4.00
N PRO A 250 -24.25 -1.41 2.67
CA PRO A 250 -25.08 -0.48 1.95
C PRO A 250 -26.54 -0.54 2.38
N PHE A 251 -27.18 0.63 2.48
CA PHE A 251 -28.62 0.78 2.69
C PHE A 251 -29.19 1.91 1.82
N ALA A 252 -30.47 1.95 1.60
CA ALA A 252 -31.10 3.03 0.86
C ALA A 252 -31.12 4.32 1.71
N PRO A 253 -30.44 5.41 1.28
CA PRO A 253 -30.47 6.68 2.01
C PRO A 253 -31.90 7.25 2.11
N ASP A 254 -32.25 7.82 3.27
CA ASP A 254 -33.54 8.45 3.46
C ASP A 254 -33.81 9.52 2.40
N LYS A 255 -35.07 9.65 1.99
CA LYS A 255 -35.47 10.60 0.94
C LYS A 255 -35.25 12.07 1.31
N GLY A 256 -35.25 12.39 2.60
CA GLY A 256 -34.99 13.72 3.12
C GLY A 256 -33.52 14.08 3.24
N TRP A 257 -32.62 13.11 3.10
CA TRP A 257 -31.16 13.37 3.14
C TRP A 257 -30.71 14.12 1.89
N THR A 258 -29.77 15.04 2.04
CA THR A 258 -29.12 15.72 0.91
C THR A 258 -28.23 14.78 0.15
N VAL A 259 -28.33 14.76 -1.19
CA VAL A 259 -27.42 14.01 -2.05
C VAL A 259 -26.50 14.96 -2.79
N CYS A 260 -25.21 14.65 -2.76
CA CYS A 260 -24.17 15.44 -3.41
C CYS A 260 -23.32 14.56 -4.32
N ARG A 261 -22.59 15.19 -5.23
CA ARG A 261 -21.59 14.54 -6.08
C ARG A 261 -20.27 15.28 -5.97
N SER A 262 -19.15 14.54 -5.97
CA SER A 262 -17.80 15.08 -6.11
C SER A 262 -17.10 14.46 -7.30
N TYR A 263 -16.17 15.21 -7.91
CA TYR A 263 -15.52 14.77 -9.14
C TYR A 263 -14.09 15.29 -9.25
N ASP A 264 -13.18 14.39 -9.61
CA ASP A 264 -11.80 14.64 -10.01
C ASP A 264 -11.57 14.12 -11.43
N PHE A 265 -11.11 15.00 -12.33
CA PHE A 265 -10.94 14.66 -13.74
C PHE A 265 -9.66 13.87 -14.00
N GLY A 266 -9.75 12.82 -14.81
CA GLY A 266 -8.61 12.09 -15.36
C GLY A 266 -8.91 11.49 -16.73
N TYR A 267 -7.85 11.31 -17.53
CA TYR A 267 -7.90 10.64 -18.82
C TYR A 267 -6.85 9.52 -18.91
N GLY A 268 -5.57 9.87 -18.90
CA GLY A 268 -4.45 8.92 -18.80
C GLY A 268 -4.23 8.42 -17.37
N LYS A 269 -4.60 9.23 -16.40
CA LYS A 269 -4.78 8.88 -15.00
C LYS A 269 -6.25 8.61 -14.73
N PRO A 270 -6.61 7.86 -13.67
CA PRO A 270 -8.00 7.63 -13.32
C PRO A 270 -8.77 8.93 -13.06
N PHE A 271 -10.05 8.97 -13.42
CA PHE A 271 -10.98 9.93 -12.89
C PHE A 271 -11.73 9.32 -11.71
N SER A 272 -12.19 10.16 -10.78
CA SER A 272 -13.03 9.74 -9.65
C SER A 272 -14.33 10.55 -9.61
N CYS A 273 -15.44 9.87 -9.47
CA CYS A 273 -16.74 10.47 -9.19
C CYS A 273 -17.40 9.70 -8.05
N ALA A 274 -17.84 10.41 -7.01
CA ALA A 274 -18.57 9.80 -5.92
C ALA A 274 -19.90 10.48 -5.67
N TRP A 275 -20.87 9.72 -5.15
CA TRP A 275 -22.13 10.22 -4.63
C TRP A 275 -22.16 10.06 -3.11
N TRP A 276 -22.58 11.12 -2.46
CA TRP A 276 -22.62 11.28 -1.02
C TRP A 276 -24.02 11.54 -0.56
N ALA A 277 -24.47 10.85 0.48
CA ALA A 277 -25.64 11.21 1.23
C ALA A 277 -25.22 11.92 2.52
N VAL A 278 -25.93 12.94 2.93
CA VAL A 278 -25.69 13.69 4.17
C VAL A 278 -26.94 13.61 5.01
N ASP A 279 -26.84 13.05 6.20
CA ASP A 279 -27.96 12.92 7.11
C ASP A 279 -28.29 14.24 7.86
N TYR A 280 -29.28 14.19 8.74
CA TYR A 280 -29.73 15.35 9.50
C TYR A 280 -28.74 15.85 10.54
N ASP A 281 -27.80 14.99 10.97
CA ASP A 281 -26.73 15.32 11.92
C ASP A 281 -25.45 15.78 11.21
N GLY A 282 -25.43 15.78 9.88
CA GLY A 282 -24.30 16.19 9.05
C GLY A 282 -23.24 15.10 8.91
N VAL A 283 -23.54 13.85 9.28
CA VAL A 283 -22.69 12.70 8.96
C VAL A 283 -22.80 12.43 7.46
N ILE A 284 -21.67 12.18 6.83
CA ILE A 284 -21.57 11.92 5.40
C ILE A 284 -21.43 10.43 5.12
N TYR A 285 -22.09 9.98 4.08
CA TYR A 285 -22.05 8.60 3.61
C TYR A 285 -21.61 8.57 2.15
N ARG A 286 -20.47 7.97 1.85
CA ARG A 286 -20.09 7.66 0.46
C ARG A 286 -20.89 6.44 0.01
N ILE A 287 -21.95 6.69 -0.77
CA ILE A 287 -22.94 5.66 -1.11
C ILE A 287 -22.65 4.93 -2.42
N LEU A 288 -22.04 5.63 -3.38
CA LEU A 288 -21.68 5.12 -4.70
C LEU A 288 -20.38 5.76 -5.19
N GLU A 289 -19.71 5.07 -6.10
CA GLU A 289 -18.55 5.61 -6.83
C GLU A 289 -18.51 5.12 -8.29
N LEU A 290 -17.97 5.96 -9.15
CA LEU A 290 -17.55 5.63 -10.50
C LEU A 290 -16.08 5.98 -10.63
N TYR A 291 -15.23 4.96 -10.72
CA TYR A 291 -13.80 5.13 -10.75
C TYR A 291 -13.20 4.65 -12.07
N GLY A 292 -12.57 5.56 -12.79
CA GLY A 292 -12.05 5.36 -14.13
C GLY A 292 -10.64 4.78 -14.18
N CYS A 293 -10.38 3.71 -13.42
CA CYS A 293 -9.11 3.00 -13.40
C CYS A 293 -9.18 1.71 -14.21
N THR A 294 -8.10 1.35 -14.89
CA THR A 294 -7.94 0.03 -15.51
C THR A 294 -7.64 -1.03 -14.43
N ARG A 295 -7.26 -2.25 -14.83
CA ARG A 295 -6.73 -3.27 -13.90
C ARG A 295 -5.36 -2.89 -13.33
N MET A 296 -4.63 -1.99 -14.00
CA MET A 296 -3.35 -1.47 -13.52
C MET A 296 -3.60 -0.28 -12.59
N PRO A 297 -3.11 -0.30 -11.35
CA PRO A 297 -3.25 0.83 -10.43
C PRO A 297 -2.74 2.13 -11.04
N ASN A 298 -3.44 3.23 -10.79
CA ASN A 298 -3.10 4.57 -11.27
C ASN A 298 -3.05 4.72 -12.81
N GLU A 299 -3.72 3.84 -13.57
CA GLU A 299 -3.86 3.92 -15.01
C GLU A 299 -5.32 4.18 -15.40
N GLY A 300 -5.58 5.32 -16.07
CA GLY A 300 -6.93 5.72 -16.49
C GLY A 300 -7.47 4.90 -17.66
N VAL A 301 -8.79 4.69 -17.67
CA VAL A 301 -9.51 3.99 -18.75
C VAL A 301 -9.58 4.78 -20.07
N LYS A 302 -9.01 5.97 -20.10
CA LYS A 302 -8.97 6.88 -21.29
C LYS A 302 -10.35 7.22 -21.85
N TRP A 303 -11.33 7.38 -20.97
CA TRP A 303 -12.64 7.87 -21.36
C TRP A 303 -12.61 9.37 -21.58
N THR A 304 -13.17 9.81 -22.70
CA THR A 304 -13.38 11.25 -22.98
C THR A 304 -14.35 11.86 -21.97
N PRO A 305 -14.33 13.19 -21.75
CA PRO A 305 -15.30 13.87 -20.87
C PRO A 305 -16.75 13.54 -21.23
N ASP A 306 -17.09 13.50 -22.51
CA ASP A 306 -18.43 13.12 -22.99
C ASP A 306 -18.85 11.75 -22.46
N ARG A 307 -17.98 10.74 -22.56
CA ARG A 307 -18.28 9.39 -22.07
C ARG A 307 -18.39 9.35 -20.55
N GLN A 308 -17.54 10.07 -19.84
CA GLN A 308 -17.59 10.14 -18.38
C GLN A 308 -18.92 10.74 -17.91
N PHE A 309 -19.35 11.88 -18.48
CA PHE A 309 -20.58 12.55 -18.06
C PHE A 309 -21.84 11.84 -18.56
N ALA A 310 -21.80 11.19 -19.71
CA ALA A 310 -22.89 10.32 -20.14
C ALA A 310 -23.12 9.19 -19.13
N GLU A 311 -22.05 8.57 -18.63
CA GLU A 311 -22.13 7.50 -17.63
C GLU A 311 -22.57 8.01 -16.25
N ILE A 312 -22.06 9.16 -15.79
CA ILE A 312 -22.50 9.83 -14.57
C ILE A 312 -24.00 10.10 -14.64
N ARG A 313 -24.47 10.70 -15.74
CA ARG A 313 -25.90 10.98 -15.93
C ARG A 313 -26.75 9.73 -15.97
N ARG A 314 -26.28 8.66 -16.64
CA ARG A 314 -26.94 7.37 -16.66
C ARG A 314 -27.14 6.82 -15.24
N ILE A 315 -26.07 6.80 -14.42
CA ILE A 315 -26.14 6.35 -13.04
C ILE A 315 -27.16 7.17 -12.24
N GLU A 316 -27.14 8.49 -12.37
CA GLU A 316 -28.07 9.37 -11.64
C GLU A 316 -29.54 9.18 -12.03
N THR A 317 -29.80 8.77 -13.29
CA THR A 317 -31.17 8.53 -13.77
C THR A 317 -31.66 7.11 -13.52
N GLU A 318 -30.77 6.13 -13.47
CA GLU A 318 -31.17 4.73 -13.35
C GLU A 318 -31.05 4.17 -11.93
N HIS A 319 -30.12 4.71 -11.12
CA HIS A 319 -29.87 4.15 -9.79
C HIS A 319 -30.98 4.52 -8.80
N PRO A 320 -31.61 3.53 -8.10
CA PRO A 320 -32.76 3.76 -7.23
C PRO A 320 -32.54 4.79 -6.11
N TRP A 321 -31.31 4.97 -5.65
CA TRP A 321 -30.98 5.93 -4.59
C TRP A 321 -30.79 7.36 -5.09
N LEU A 322 -30.60 7.55 -6.39
CA LEU A 322 -30.28 8.84 -7.01
C LEU A 322 -31.42 9.36 -7.88
N ASN A 323 -32.20 8.47 -8.49
CA ASN A 323 -33.26 8.82 -9.42
C ASN A 323 -34.26 9.77 -8.77
N GLY A 324 -34.51 10.89 -9.46
CA GLY A 324 -35.48 11.92 -9.02
C GLY A 324 -34.99 12.82 -7.88
N ARG A 325 -33.74 12.68 -7.44
CA ARG A 325 -33.12 13.57 -6.43
C ARG A 325 -32.47 14.78 -7.08
N GLU A 326 -32.50 15.91 -6.40
CA GLU A 326 -31.61 17.03 -6.69
C GLU A 326 -30.21 16.70 -6.19
N ILE A 327 -29.20 16.76 -7.10
CA ILE A 327 -27.82 16.42 -6.81
C ILE A 327 -26.95 17.63 -7.06
N THR A 328 -26.40 18.20 -5.98
CA THR A 328 -25.39 19.27 -6.08
C THR A 328 -24.00 18.66 -6.30
N GLY A 329 -23.16 19.32 -7.12
CA GLY A 329 -21.83 18.81 -7.48
C GLY A 329 -20.72 19.76 -7.10
N VAL A 330 -19.56 19.22 -6.66
CA VAL A 330 -18.29 19.92 -6.48
C VAL A 330 -17.21 19.20 -7.27
N ALA A 331 -16.30 19.94 -7.89
CA ALA A 331 -15.23 19.33 -8.68
C ALA A 331 -13.92 20.13 -8.60
N ASP A 332 -12.82 19.48 -9.04
CA ASP A 332 -11.53 20.16 -9.23
C ASP A 332 -11.73 21.45 -10.05
N PRO A 333 -11.23 22.60 -9.56
CA PRO A 333 -11.27 23.86 -10.32
C PRO A 333 -10.63 23.78 -11.72
N ALA A 334 -9.72 22.87 -11.96
CA ALA A 334 -9.07 22.69 -13.27
C ALA A 334 -10.06 22.32 -14.39
N ILE A 335 -11.24 21.75 -14.07
CA ILE A 335 -12.23 21.39 -15.10
C ILE A 335 -12.85 22.60 -15.81
N TRP A 336 -12.70 23.83 -15.28
CA TRP A 336 -13.14 25.07 -15.91
C TRP A 336 -12.11 25.69 -16.84
N ASP A 337 -10.90 25.13 -16.96
CA ASP A 337 -9.90 25.62 -17.92
C ASP A 337 -10.41 25.46 -19.36
N ALA A 338 -10.64 26.58 -20.02
CA ALA A 338 -11.05 26.68 -21.42
C ALA A 338 -9.93 27.14 -22.37
N SER A 339 -8.69 27.18 -21.90
CA SER A 339 -7.53 27.71 -22.68
C SER A 339 -7.27 26.92 -23.97
N ARG A 340 -7.76 25.70 -24.07
CA ARG A 340 -7.59 24.79 -25.21
C ARG A 340 -8.87 24.42 -25.94
N GLY A 341 -9.98 25.18 -25.71
CA GLY A 341 -11.28 24.93 -26.32
C GLY A 341 -12.39 24.78 -25.27
N GLU A 342 -13.36 23.91 -25.53
CA GLU A 342 -14.44 23.66 -24.59
C GLU A 342 -13.89 23.07 -23.28
N SER A 343 -14.27 23.65 -22.15
CA SER A 343 -13.87 23.12 -20.84
C SER A 343 -14.60 21.84 -20.48
N VAL A 344 -14.00 21.03 -19.60
CA VAL A 344 -14.61 19.79 -19.07
C VAL A 344 -15.92 20.11 -18.36
N ALA A 345 -16.02 21.24 -17.65
CA ALA A 345 -17.24 21.72 -17.01
C ALA A 345 -18.35 22.06 -18.01
N GLN A 346 -18.00 22.67 -19.15
CA GLN A 346 -18.98 22.92 -20.23
C GLN A 346 -19.50 21.62 -20.84
N THR A 347 -18.60 20.65 -21.06
CA THR A 347 -19.01 19.30 -21.49
C THR A 347 -19.96 18.66 -20.49
N ALA A 348 -19.67 18.72 -19.18
CA ALA A 348 -20.57 18.21 -18.13
C ALA A 348 -21.97 18.82 -18.20
N ALA A 349 -22.03 20.15 -18.36
CA ALA A 349 -23.30 20.87 -18.45
C ALA A 349 -24.18 20.43 -19.63
N ARG A 350 -23.59 20.03 -20.77
CA ARG A 350 -24.34 19.47 -21.91
C ARG A 350 -25.08 18.17 -21.57
N TYR A 351 -24.55 17.40 -20.60
CA TYR A 351 -25.20 16.19 -20.08
C TYR A 351 -26.11 16.45 -18.89
N GLY A 352 -26.35 17.73 -18.53
CA GLY A 352 -27.14 18.11 -17.36
C GLY A 352 -26.46 17.79 -16.03
N VAL A 353 -25.13 17.70 -16.04
CA VAL A 353 -24.30 17.47 -14.87
C VAL A 353 -23.58 18.78 -14.51
N TYR A 354 -23.93 19.35 -13.36
CA TYR A 354 -23.44 20.66 -12.94
C TYR A 354 -22.54 20.54 -11.72
N PHE A 355 -21.47 21.34 -11.69
CA PHE A 355 -20.53 21.42 -10.58
C PHE A 355 -20.29 22.85 -10.15
N THR A 356 -19.89 23.01 -8.90
CA THR A 356 -19.26 24.22 -8.37
C THR A 356 -17.76 23.94 -8.19
N PRO A 357 -16.88 24.96 -8.34
CA PRO A 357 -15.46 24.79 -8.09
C PRO A 357 -15.20 24.40 -6.64
N GLY A 358 -14.41 23.36 -6.43
CA GLY A 358 -13.90 22.96 -5.12
C GLY A 358 -12.81 23.92 -4.63
N ASP A 359 -12.65 23.98 -3.32
CA ASP A 359 -11.48 24.64 -2.73
C ASP A 359 -10.24 23.75 -2.92
N ASN A 360 -9.18 24.33 -3.48
CA ASN A 360 -7.95 23.61 -3.85
C ASN A 360 -6.87 23.64 -2.77
N GLU A 361 -7.12 24.23 -1.61
CA GLU A 361 -6.19 24.26 -0.49
C GLU A 361 -5.97 22.84 0.07
N ARG A 362 -4.82 22.25 -0.28
CA ARG A 362 -4.55 20.83 -0.01
C ARG A 362 -4.46 20.53 1.48
N ILE A 363 -3.63 21.27 2.23
CA ILE A 363 -3.36 20.96 3.65
C ILE A 363 -4.63 21.15 4.48
N ALA A 364 -5.35 22.28 4.29
CA ALA A 364 -6.63 22.50 4.96
C ALA A 364 -7.65 21.41 4.59
N GLY A 365 -7.67 20.98 3.33
CA GLY A 365 -8.55 19.92 2.85
C GLY A 365 -8.24 18.56 3.48
N TRP A 366 -6.97 18.20 3.59
CA TRP A 366 -6.58 16.97 4.30
C TRP A 366 -7.00 16.97 5.76
N MET A 367 -6.87 18.11 6.45
CA MET A 367 -7.37 18.25 7.80
C MET A 367 -8.88 18.03 7.90
N GLN A 368 -9.67 18.51 6.92
CA GLN A 368 -11.11 18.22 6.85
C GLN A 368 -11.39 16.73 6.67
N CYS A 369 -10.59 16.03 5.85
CA CYS A 369 -10.68 14.58 5.70
C CYS A 369 -10.39 13.85 7.04
N HIS A 370 -9.31 14.22 7.74
CA HIS A 370 -8.97 13.65 9.05
C HIS A 370 -10.07 13.91 10.09
N TYR A 371 -10.66 15.12 10.15
CA TYR A 371 -11.75 15.41 11.09
C TYR A 371 -13.00 14.55 10.83
N ARG A 372 -13.23 14.14 9.59
CA ARG A 372 -14.33 13.24 9.25
C ARG A 372 -14.08 11.80 9.66
N LEU A 373 -12.80 11.39 9.71
CA LEU A 373 -12.39 10.04 10.12
C LEU A 373 -12.28 9.89 11.64
N GLN A 374 -12.29 10.96 12.44
CA GLN A 374 -12.21 10.86 13.90
C GLN A 374 -13.43 10.16 14.47
N PHE A 375 -13.20 9.19 15.34
CA PHE A 375 -14.23 8.56 16.15
C PHE A 375 -14.53 9.39 17.40
N ASP A 376 -15.78 9.45 17.78
CA ASP A 376 -16.18 9.97 19.09
C ASP A 376 -15.87 8.93 20.19
N GLU A 377 -16.22 9.27 21.46
CA GLU A 377 -16.04 8.40 22.61
C GLU A 377 -16.81 7.07 22.54
N ASN A 378 -17.88 7.02 21.74
CA ASN A 378 -18.71 5.85 21.51
C ASN A 378 -18.31 5.06 20.26
N GLY A 379 -17.28 5.52 19.53
CA GLY A 379 -16.79 4.87 18.34
C GLY A 379 -17.53 5.23 17.05
N TYR A 380 -18.28 6.34 17.00
CA TYR A 380 -18.97 6.79 15.79
C TYR A 380 -18.15 7.87 15.06
N PRO A 381 -17.84 7.66 13.75
CA PRO A 381 -17.15 8.68 12.95
C PRO A 381 -18.18 9.65 12.33
N ARG A 382 -17.66 10.74 11.74
CA ARG A 382 -18.49 11.68 10.96
C ARG A 382 -18.61 11.32 9.48
N MET A 383 -18.09 10.18 9.09
CA MET A 383 -18.10 9.69 7.72
C MET A 383 -18.17 8.17 7.70
N TYR A 384 -19.05 7.67 6.82
CA TYR A 384 -19.11 6.27 6.46
C TYR A 384 -18.90 6.05 4.96
N VAL A 385 -18.43 4.86 4.62
CA VAL A 385 -18.23 4.40 3.24
C VAL A 385 -18.98 3.09 3.07
N PHE A 386 -19.83 3.02 2.09
CA PHE A 386 -20.50 1.75 1.78
C PHE A 386 -19.52 0.76 1.17
N LYS A 387 -19.61 -0.51 1.53
CA LYS A 387 -18.67 -1.54 1.09
C LYS A 387 -18.61 -1.75 -0.44
N ASN A 388 -19.58 -1.23 -1.19
CA ASN A 388 -19.53 -1.21 -2.65
C ASN A 388 -18.61 -0.14 -3.21
N CYS A 389 -18.17 0.84 -2.41
CA CYS A 389 -17.18 1.86 -2.78
C CYS A 389 -15.75 1.29 -2.70
N ARG A 390 -15.45 0.34 -3.57
CA ARG A 390 -14.23 -0.48 -3.52
C ARG A 390 -12.96 0.31 -3.82
N ALA A 391 -13.03 1.32 -4.68
CA ALA A 391 -11.87 2.14 -5.01
C ALA A 391 -11.43 2.95 -3.79
N PHE A 392 -12.36 3.59 -3.07
CA PHE A 392 -12.07 4.30 -1.84
C PHE A 392 -11.44 3.39 -0.78
N ILE A 393 -12.09 2.26 -0.49
CA ILE A 393 -11.63 1.29 0.52
C ILE A 393 -10.25 0.74 0.17
N ARG A 394 -9.94 0.57 -1.12
CA ARG A 394 -8.65 0.08 -1.59
C ARG A 394 -7.56 1.15 -1.57
N THR A 395 -7.85 2.38 -2.00
CA THR A 395 -6.80 3.39 -2.23
C THR A 395 -6.48 4.21 -0.99
N VAL A 396 -7.48 4.68 -0.25
CA VAL A 396 -7.28 5.59 0.89
C VAL A 396 -6.35 5.04 1.97
N PRO A 397 -6.48 3.77 2.41
CA PRO A 397 -5.56 3.23 3.41
C PRO A 397 -4.11 3.10 2.95
N LEU A 398 -3.87 3.11 1.63
CA LEU A 398 -2.53 2.94 1.06
C LEU A 398 -1.76 4.24 0.90
N MET A 399 -2.41 5.39 1.07
CA MET A 399 -1.78 6.70 0.88
C MET A 399 -0.69 6.95 1.90
N LEU A 400 0.43 7.50 1.41
CA LEU A 400 1.60 7.84 2.22
C LEU A 400 1.79 9.36 2.28
N TYR A 401 2.48 9.82 3.32
CA TYR A 401 2.99 11.19 3.35
C TYR A 401 4.01 11.42 2.25
N SER A 402 3.97 12.61 1.65
CA SER A 402 4.96 13.03 0.68
C SER A 402 6.35 13.14 1.33
N GLN A 403 7.37 12.60 0.66
CA GLN A 403 8.77 12.72 1.14
C GLN A 403 9.33 14.14 1.03
N THR A 404 8.74 14.97 0.17
CA THR A 404 9.19 16.35 -0.07
C THR A 404 8.34 17.40 0.62
N ARG A 405 7.09 17.07 0.97
CA ARG A 405 6.11 17.92 1.65
C ARG A 405 5.49 17.14 2.81
N PRO A 406 6.06 17.19 4.02
CA PRO A 406 5.67 16.30 5.12
C PRO A 406 4.21 16.41 5.58
N GLU A 407 3.50 17.49 5.23
CA GLU A 407 2.08 17.70 5.56
C GLU A 407 1.14 17.33 4.43
N ASP A 408 1.68 16.94 3.27
CA ASP A 408 0.91 16.61 2.07
C ASP A 408 0.97 15.11 1.76
N LEU A 409 -0.01 14.65 1.00
CA LEU A 409 -0.08 13.30 0.47
C LEU A 409 0.89 13.13 -0.71
N ASP A 410 1.46 11.93 -0.89
CA ASP A 410 2.32 11.60 -2.02
C ASP A 410 1.51 11.48 -3.31
N THR A 411 1.56 12.52 -4.14
CA THR A 411 0.84 12.61 -5.42
C THR A 411 1.38 11.69 -6.52
N ALA A 412 2.49 10.98 -6.28
CA ALA A 412 2.95 9.94 -7.20
C ALA A 412 2.13 8.64 -7.07
N MET A 413 1.34 8.54 -5.99
CA MET A 413 0.45 7.41 -5.73
C MET A 413 -0.90 7.58 -6.46
N GLU A 414 -1.82 6.64 -6.22
CA GLU A 414 -3.17 6.64 -6.80
C GLU A 414 -4.11 7.49 -5.93
N ASP A 415 -3.95 8.82 -5.97
CA ASP A 415 -4.55 9.80 -5.06
C ASP A 415 -5.90 10.39 -5.53
N HIS A 416 -6.37 10.03 -6.73
CA HIS A 416 -7.55 10.62 -7.37
C HIS A 416 -8.84 10.52 -6.55
N VAL A 417 -9.04 9.40 -5.86
CA VAL A 417 -10.18 9.22 -4.92
C VAL A 417 -10.04 10.17 -3.72
N CYS A 418 -8.81 10.39 -3.26
CA CYS A 418 -8.52 11.26 -2.13
C CYS A 418 -8.75 12.74 -2.49
N ASP A 419 -8.31 13.18 -3.67
CA ASP A 419 -8.52 14.54 -4.14
C ASP A 419 -10.01 14.83 -4.37
N GLU A 420 -10.75 13.92 -5.01
CA GLU A 420 -12.20 14.00 -5.16
C GLU A 420 -12.92 14.13 -3.79
N TRP A 421 -12.54 13.27 -2.81
CA TRP A 421 -13.06 13.31 -1.46
C TRP A 421 -12.71 14.61 -0.73
N ARG A 422 -11.50 15.12 -0.90
CA ARG A 422 -11.03 16.39 -0.33
C ARG A 422 -11.88 17.56 -0.79
N TYR A 423 -12.19 17.67 -2.10
CA TYR A 423 -13.10 18.70 -2.60
C TYR A 423 -14.48 18.64 -1.95
N PHE A 424 -15.00 17.44 -1.76
CA PHE A 424 -16.28 17.27 -1.07
C PHE A 424 -16.20 17.73 0.40
N CYS A 425 -15.19 17.33 1.14
CA CYS A 425 -15.01 17.71 2.54
C CYS A 425 -14.84 19.22 2.70
N MET A 426 -14.11 19.89 1.79
CA MET A 426 -13.92 21.34 1.80
C MET A 426 -15.19 22.09 1.47
N SER A 427 -16.10 21.54 0.67
CA SER A 427 -17.41 22.14 0.41
C SER A 427 -18.35 22.10 1.63
N ARG A 428 -18.03 21.30 2.63
CA ARG A 428 -18.83 21.07 3.86
C ARG A 428 -17.90 20.92 5.08
N PRO A 429 -17.17 21.99 5.46
CA PRO A 429 -16.16 21.90 6.52
C PRO A 429 -16.82 21.61 7.89
N VAL A 430 -16.09 20.84 8.70
CA VAL A 430 -16.47 20.50 10.08
C VAL A 430 -15.40 20.97 11.07
N LYS A 431 -15.81 21.24 12.30
CA LYS A 431 -14.87 21.50 13.40
C LYS A 431 -14.29 20.16 13.90
N PRO A 432 -13.04 20.14 14.38
CA PRO A 432 -12.46 18.94 15.01
C PRO A 432 -13.35 18.49 16.18
N MET A 433 -13.40 17.17 16.41
CA MET A 433 -13.98 16.65 17.65
C MET A 433 -13.05 17.04 18.80
N MET A 434 -13.56 17.75 19.78
CA MET A 434 -12.82 17.96 21.02
C MET A 434 -12.76 16.60 21.74
N GLN A 435 -11.59 15.99 21.81
CA GLN A 435 -11.38 14.94 22.81
C GLN A 435 -11.64 15.56 24.16
N ALA A 436 -12.56 14.98 24.94
CA ALA A 436 -12.73 15.39 26.33
C ALA A 436 -11.35 15.26 26.99
N GLN A 437 -10.70 16.39 27.23
CA GLN A 437 -9.55 16.39 28.12
C GLN A 437 -10.12 15.87 29.44
N THR A 438 -9.74 14.66 29.82
CA THR A 438 -9.85 14.26 31.22
C THR A 438 -9.14 15.36 31.99
N ALA A 439 -9.95 16.18 32.62
CA ALA A 439 -9.41 17.26 33.46
C ALA A 439 -8.44 16.57 34.40
N ALA A 440 -7.15 16.84 34.20
CA ALA A 440 -6.18 16.47 35.18
C ALA A 440 -6.66 17.19 36.44
N VAL A 441 -7.15 16.42 37.41
CA VAL A 441 -7.46 16.93 38.73
C VAL A 441 -6.11 17.34 39.27
N TRP A 442 -5.81 18.62 39.09
CA TRP A 442 -4.70 19.25 39.76
C TRP A 442 -5.07 19.24 41.25
N SER A 443 -4.66 18.19 41.96
CA SER A 443 -4.64 18.23 43.40
C SER A 443 -3.51 19.24 43.77
N ASP A 444 -3.92 20.38 44.27
CA ASP A 444 -2.99 21.40 44.79
C ASP A 444 -2.13 20.72 45.84
N PRO A 445 -0.80 20.62 45.65
CA PRO A 445 0.08 19.98 46.61
C PRO A 445 0.06 20.67 47.98
N LEU A 446 -0.42 21.93 48.09
CA LEU A 446 -0.54 22.67 49.31
C LEU A 446 -1.78 22.31 50.14
N ASN A 447 -2.76 21.58 49.56
CA ASN A 447 -3.92 21.10 50.30
C ASN A 447 -3.71 19.75 51.02
N GLN A 448 -2.53 19.14 50.91
CA GLN A 448 -2.17 17.91 51.65
C GLN A 448 -1.48 18.16 52.99
N ILE A 449 -1.34 19.41 53.41
CA ILE A 449 -0.78 19.74 54.72
C ILE A 449 -1.91 20.35 55.58
N ARG A 450 -2.89 19.55 56.00
CA ARG A 450 -3.76 19.79 57.20
C ARG A 450 -4.53 18.51 57.51
N SER A 451 -3.92 17.66 58.33
CA SER A 451 -4.52 16.98 59.48
C SER A 451 -3.48 16.08 60.15
#